data_dbd8d545fb018ed7e36f4f3e15dc0aee
#
_entry.id   dbd8d545fb018ed7e36f4f3e15dc0aee
#
_cell.length_a   1.000
_cell.length_b   1.000
_cell.length_c   1.000
_cell.angle_alpha   90.00
_cell.angle_beta   90.00
_cell.angle_gamma   90.00
#
_symmetry.space_group_name_H-M   'P 1'
#
loop_
_entity.id
_entity.type
_entity.pdbx_description
1 polymer ?
#
loop_
_entity_poly.entity_id
_entity_poly.type
_entity_poly.pdbx_seq_one_letter_code
_entity_poly.pdbx_strand_id
1 'polypeptide(L)'
;MIRNIIFDWSGTLVDDLPAVLKASNYVLTQSGRPAMSLEKFRAEFQLPFTKFYDKHTPDVPMNQLENWFHAEFRESQHSVVALPHARDFLQFCRDRGVRMFLLSTIHADHFAVQNREIGFASFLEKPYTDVWDKREKIHEILRDHNLKADETLFIGDMEHDIATAQHGGIHSCAVLTGYNTLEQLRAAQPDLIVEHLGELKRVLLKNHFHLQPVEPVASEEPPLATVGALIFNAQQDVLMIRTHKWSGKWGIPGGKIKRGEKSETALRRELKEETGLNVTAIEFVLVQDCISSKEFYRDAHFVLLNYTCRAVAKQPRVVLNEEAREFQWLPLAQARKLNLNKPTKILIDAVLKAKSKKRKA
;
A
#
# COMPACT_ATOMS: atom_id res chain seq x y z
N MET A 1 4.15 -11.27 -23.25
CA MET A 1 5.23 -11.36 -22.24
C MET A 1 5.82 -9.98 -22.03
N ILE A 2 5.88 -9.50 -20.79
CA ILE A 2 6.40 -8.16 -20.45
C ILE A 2 7.91 -8.11 -20.69
N ARG A 3 8.35 -7.13 -21.48
CA ARG A 3 9.74 -6.83 -21.82
C ARG A 3 10.15 -5.40 -21.46
N ASN A 4 9.16 -4.51 -21.26
CA ASN A 4 9.38 -3.11 -20.94
C ASN A 4 8.51 -2.74 -19.75
N ILE A 5 9.06 -1.96 -18.82
CA ILE A 5 8.32 -1.44 -17.67
C ILE A 5 8.54 0.06 -17.59
N ILE A 6 7.45 0.79 -17.45
CA ILE A 6 7.44 2.22 -17.16
C ILE A 6 6.94 2.38 -15.72
N PHE A 7 7.72 3.03 -14.88
CA PHE A 7 7.37 3.27 -13.48
C PHE A 7 6.90 4.70 -13.26
N ASP A 8 5.95 4.91 -12.37
CA ASP A 8 5.89 6.16 -11.63
C ASP A 8 6.97 6.18 -10.53
N TRP A 9 7.23 7.35 -9.95
CA TRP A 9 8.22 7.56 -8.90
C TRP A 9 7.59 7.51 -7.51
N SER A 10 6.78 8.51 -7.22
CA SER A 10 6.15 8.80 -5.94
C SER A 10 5.13 7.73 -5.56
N GLY A 11 5.22 7.13 -4.37
CA GLY A 11 4.29 6.07 -3.96
C GLY A 11 4.47 4.73 -4.68
N THR A 12 5.33 4.66 -5.70
CA THR A 12 5.62 3.46 -6.51
C THR A 12 7.03 2.91 -6.26
N LEU A 13 8.06 3.74 -6.41
CA LEU A 13 9.44 3.40 -6.14
C LEU A 13 9.96 3.98 -4.82
N VAL A 14 9.42 5.12 -4.41
CA VAL A 14 9.81 5.84 -3.19
C VAL A 14 8.60 6.19 -2.33
N ASP A 15 8.80 6.26 -1.02
CA ASP A 15 7.82 6.76 -0.06
C ASP A 15 8.08 8.24 0.22
N ASP A 16 7.47 9.09 -0.59
CA ASP A 16 7.48 10.54 -0.41
C ASP A 16 6.16 11.08 0.15
N LEU A 17 5.16 10.24 0.31
CA LEU A 17 3.82 10.62 0.77
C LEU A 17 3.84 11.38 2.11
N PRO A 18 4.64 11.02 3.13
CA PRO A 18 4.74 11.80 4.36
C PRO A 18 5.27 13.24 4.11
N ALA A 19 6.28 13.38 3.25
CA ALA A 19 6.87 14.68 2.92
C ALA A 19 5.89 15.55 2.10
N VAL A 20 5.19 14.95 1.13
CA VAL A 20 4.18 15.64 0.32
C VAL A 20 2.98 16.06 1.17
N LEU A 21 2.50 15.20 2.07
CA LEU A 21 1.42 15.54 3.00
C LEU A 21 1.82 16.71 3.91
N LYS A 22 3.06 16.72 4.42
CA LYS A 22 3.59 17.80 5.24
C LYS A 22 3.60 19.12 4.46
N ALA A 23 4.15 19.11 3.24
CA ALA A 23 4.21 20.30 2.39
C ALA A 23 2.78 20.78 1.99
N SER A 24 1.88 19.87 1.64
CA SER A 24 0.49 20.21 1.33
C SER A 24 -0.24 20.80 2.54
N ASN A 25 -0.04 20.25 3.73
CA ASN A 25 -0.61 20.79 4.96
C ASN A 25 -0.03 22.17 5.32
N TYR A 26 1.24 22.40 5.04
CA TYR A 26 1.83 23.75 5.16
C TYR A 26 1.11 24.73 4.23
N VAL A 27 0.92 24.39 2.96
CA VAL A 27 0.20 25.22 1.99
C VAL A 27 -1.25 25.51 2.47
N LEU A 28 -1.97 24.48 2.91
CA LEU A 28 -3.34 24.66 3.45
C LEU A 28 -3.35 25.63 4.64
N THR A 29 -2.41 25.47 5.56
CA THR A 29 -2.31 26.32 6.76
C THR A 29 -1.98 27.77 6.41
N GLN A 30 -1.06 28.00 5.48
CA GLN A 30 -0.75 29.36 4.97
C GLN A 30 -1.92 29.99 4.26
N SER A 31 -2.80 29.18 3.66
CA SER A 31 -4.07 29.61 3.02
C SER A 31 -5.22 29.77 4.03
N GLY A 32 -4.97 29.69 5.34
CA GLY A 32 -6.02 29.76 6.39
C GLY A 32 -6.94 28.55 6.43
N ARG A 33 -6.54 27.41 5.88
CA ARG A 33 -7.31 26.16 5.88
C ARG A 33 -6.76 25.18 6.92
N PRO A 34 -7.61 24.29 7.48
CA PRO A 34 -7.13 23.27 8.42
C PRO A 34 -6.26 22.23 7.72
N ALA A 35 -5.26 21.72 8.44
CA ALA A 35 -4.48 20.58 7.98
C ALA A 35 -5.34 19.34 7.80
N MET A 36 -4.99 18.49 6.85
CA MET A 36 -5.69 17.24 6.56
C MET A 36 -4.99 16.05 7.20
N SER A 37 -5.78 15.06 7.62
CA SER A 37 -5.26 13.74 7.92
C SER A 37 -4.79 13.05 6.63
N LEU A 38 -3.90 12.07 6.75
CA LEU A 38 -3.44 11.25 5.62
C LEU A 38 -4.62 10.62 4.87
N GLU A 39 -5.64 10.14 5.58
CA GLU A 39 -6.83 9.55 4.98
C GLU A 39 -7.59 10.51 4.09
N LYS A 40 -7.85 11.71 4.63
CA LYS A 40 -8.56 12.76 3.89
C LYS A 40 -7.72 13.20 2.69
N PHE A 41 -6.42 13.36 2.86
CA PHE A 41 -5.51 13.70 1.78
C PHE A 41 -5.56 12.64 0.66
N ARG A 42 -5.42 11.37 0.98
CA ARG A 42 -5.48 10.27 -0.01
C ARG A 42 -6.84 10.17 -0.72
N ALA A 43 -7.92 10.44 -0.02
CA ALA A 43 -9.25 10.41 -0.61
C ALA A 43 -9.52 11.58 -1.57
N GLU A 44 -8.83 12.71 -1.37
CA GLU A 44 -9.14 13.96 -2.08
C GLU A 44 -8.02 14.42 -3.04
N PHE A 45 -6.78 13.94 -2.84
CA PHE A 45 -5.67 14.29 -3.72
C PHE A 45 -5.79 13.62 -5.09
N GLN A 46 -5.62 14.40 -6.14
CA GLN A 46 -5.70 13.95 -7.52
C GLN A 46 -4.73 14.73 -8.42
N LEU A 47 -4.34 14.12 -9.53
CA LEU A 47 -3.54 14.77 -10.56
C LEU A 47 -4.45 15.25 -11.72
N PRO A 48 -4.13 16.36 -12.36
CA PRO A 48 -3.06 17.29 -11.99
C PRO A 48 -3.36 17.95 -10.63
N PHE A 49 -2.33 18.24 -9.83
CA PHE A 49 -2.45 18.76 -8.46
C PHE A 49 -3.20 20.10 -8.37
N THR A 50 -3.31 20.83 -9.46
CA THR A 50 -4.11 22.05 -9.55
C THR A 50 -5.56 21.81 -9.13
N LYS A 51 -6.16 20.69 -9.52
CA LYS A 51 -7.54 20.33 -9.13
C LYS A 51 -7.71 20.22 -7.62
N PHE A 52 -6.68 19.70 -6.93
CA PHE A 52 -6.71 19.64 -5.46
C PHE A 52 -6.70 21.04 -4.85
N TYR A 53 -5.82 21.91 -5.32
CA TYR A 53 -5.74 23.28 -4.79
C TYR A 53 -6.90 24.16 -5.24
N ASP A 54 -7.44 24.03 -6.45
CA ASP A 54 -8.65 24.70 -6.89
C ASP A 54 -9.85 24.40 -5.98
N LYS A 55 -9.93 23.17 -5.48
CA LYS A 55 -10.98 22.75 -4.54
C LYS A 55 -10.76 23.32 -3.12
N HIS A 56 -9.53 23.35 -2.63
CA HIS A 56 -9.24 23.63 -1.22
C HIS A 56 -8.79 25.06 -0.96
N THR A 57 -8.18 25.71 -1.93
CA THR A 57 -7.58 27.05 -1.82
C THR A 57 -7.87 27.92 -3.06
N PRO A 58 -9.14 28.01 -3.54
CA PRO A 58 -9.48 28.69 -4.81
C PRO A 58 -9.18 30.18 -4.81
N ASP A 59 -8.99 30.78 -3.64
CA ASP A 59 -8.72 32.17 -3.40
C ASP A 59 -7.22 32.54 -3.39
N VAL A 60 -6.32 31.56 -3.53
CA VAL A 60 -4.87 31.77 -3.52
C VAL A 60 -4.29 31.49 -4.90
N PRO A 61 -3.48 32.41 -5.50
CA PRO A 61 -2.85 32.17 -6.79
C PRO A 61 -1.95 30.94 -6.81
N MET A 62 -2.01 30.14 -7.88
CA MET A 62 -1.27 28.87 -8.01
C MET A 62 0.25 29.02 -7.82
N ASN A 63 0.85 30.07 -8.39
CA ASN A 63 2.27 30.36 -8.23
C ASN A 63 2.68 30.57 -6.74
N GLN A 64 1.78 31.10 -5.93
CA GLN A 64 2.00 31.26 -4.49
C GLN A 64 1.94 29.89 -3.77
N LEU A 65 0.96 29.05 -4.13
CA LEU A 65 0.80 27.69 -3.59
C LEU A 65 2.02 26.84 -3.93
N GLU A 66 2.49 26.89 -5.16
CA GLU A 66 3.71 26.21 -5.61
C GLU A 66 4.95 26.69 -4.84
N ASN A 67 5.11 27.99 -4.66
CA ASN A 67 6.24 28.55 -3.91
C ASN A 67 6.25 28.03 -2.44
N TRP A 68 5.10 28.00 -1.78
CA TRP A 68 4.99 27.48 -0.42
C TRP A 68 5.25 25.96 -0.39
N PHE A 69 4.68 25.22 -1.34
CA PHE A 69 4.89 23.78 -1.44
C PHE A 69 6.37 23.44 -1.63
N HIS A 70 7.02 24.04 -2.62
CA HIS A 70 8.44 23.77 -2.91
C HIS A 70 9.38 24.22 -1.79
N ALA A 71 9.05 25.30 -1.08
CA ALA A 71 9.84 25.73 0.08
C ALA A 71 9.81 24.68 1.20
N GLU A 72 8.62 24.21 1.61
CA GLU A 72 8.48 23.22 2.67
C GLU A 72 8.94 21.82 2.21
N PHE A 73 8.70 21.45 0.95
CA PHE A 73 9.12 20.17 0.43
C PHE A 73 10.63 20.03 0.35
N ARG A 74 11.36 21.09 0.02
CA ARG A 74 12.86 21.09 0.05
C ARG A 74 13.42 20.73 1.41
N GLU A 75 12.78 21.16 2.49
CA GLU A 75 13.20 20.83 3.86
C GLU A 75 12.89 19.37 4.22
N SER A 76 11.80 18.81 3.70
CA SER A 76 11.33 17.46 4.05
C SER A 76 11.74 16.37 3.07
N GLN A 77 12.18 16.69 1.84
CA GLN A 77 12.50 15.69 0.81
C GLN A 77 13.67 14.75 1.18
N HIS A 78 14.55 15.14 2.10
CA HIS A 78 15.64 14.29 2.61
C HIS A 78 15.13 13.12 3.48
N SER A 79 13.86 13.14 3.88
CA SER A 79 13.22 12.01 4.56
C SER A 79 12.63 10.96 3.62
N VAL A 80 12.65 11.22 2.31
CA VAL A 80 12.14 10.29 1.29
C VAL A 80 13.06 9.08 1.21
N VAL A 81 12.47 7.90 1.29
CA VAL A 81 13.20 6.63 1.26
C VAL A 81 12.68 5.73 0.14
N ALA A 82 13.50 4.77 -0.27
CA ALA A 82 13.03 3.73 -1.18
C ALA A 82 11.91 2.91 -0.53
N LEU A 83 10.84 2.65 -1.29
CA LEU A 83 9.82 1.71 -0.84
C LEU A 83 10.39 0.30 -0.69
N PRO A 84 9.89 -0.48 0.28
CA PRO A 84 10.26 -1.89 0.42
C PRO A 84 10.10 -2.64 -0.90
N HIS A 85 11.03 -3.55 -1.19
CA HIS A 85 11.09 -4.35 -2.42
C HIS A 85 11.41 -3.59 -3.72
N ALA A 86 11.44 -2.25 -3.75
CA ALA A 86 11.68 -1.50 -4.99
C ALA A 86 13.06 -1.83 -5.60
N ARG A 87 14.12 -1.75 -4.80
CA ARG A 87 15.49 -2.08 -5.27
C ARG A 87 15.61 -3.53 -5.75
N ASP A 88 15.05 -4.47 -5.00
CA ASP A 88 15.07 -5.89 -5.34
C ASP A 88 14.29 -6.17 -6.64
N PHE A 89 13.18 -5.47 -6.86
CA PHE A 89 12.38 -5.58 -8.08
C PHE A 89 13.10 -4.98 -9.29
N LEU A 90 13.72 -3.81 -9.15
CA LEU A 90 14.51 -3.19 -10.22
C LEU A 90 15.70 -4.07 -10.62
N GLN A 91 16.43 -4.62 -9.63
CA GLN A 91 17.52 -5.56 -9.87
C GLN A 91 17.02 -6.83 -10.58
N PHE A 92 15.91 -7.40 -10.12
CA PHE A 92 15.28 -8.56 -10.74
C PHE A 92 14.91 -8.32 -12.22
N CYS A 93 14.38 -7.15 -12.56
CA CYS A 93 14.05 -6.77 -13.94
C CYS A 93 15.33 -6.62 -14.78
N ARG A 94 16.35 -5.95 -14.26
CA ARG A 94 17.65 -5.77 -14.94
C ARG A 94 18.33 -7.09 -15.27
N ASP A 95 18.36 -8.03 -14.31
CA ASP A 95 18.99 -9.35 -14.47
C ASP A 95 18.29 -10.20 -15.55
N ARG A 96 17.08 -9.80 -15.97
CA ARG A 96 16.29 -10.46 -17.02
C ARG A 96 16.19 -9.67 -18.32
N GLY A 97 16.95 -8.57 -18.43
CA GLY A 97 16.99 -7.76 -19.63
C GLY A 97 15.69 -6.98 -19.90
N VAL A 98 14.87 -6.75 -18.86
CA VAL A 98 13.68 -5.89 -18.97
C VAL A 98 14.12 -4.44 -19.06
N ARG A 99 13.66 -3.72 -20.10
CA ARG A 99 13.92 -2.30 -20.26
C ARG A 99 13.06 -1.52 -19.29
N MET A 100 13.66 -0.55 -18.60
CA MET A 100 12.99 0.20 -17.54
C MET A 100 13.05 1.70 -17.79
N PHE A 101 11.92 2.36 -17.63
CA PHE A 101 11.74 3.80 -17.81
C PHE A 101 11.03 4.40 -16.62
N LEU A 102 11.17 5.70 -16.43
CA LEU A 102 10.38 6.47 -15.46
C LEU A 102 9.50 7.47 -16.20
N LEU A 103 8.25 7.62 -15.78
CA LEU A 103 7.35 8.67 -16.21
C LEU A 103 6.63 9.25 -15.00
N SER A 104 7.05 10.43 -14.55
CA SER A 104 6.58 11.05 -13.32
C SER A 104 6.29 12.54 -13.46
N THR A 105 5.37 13.02 -12.63
CA THR A 105 5.07 14.45 -12.47
C THR A 105 6.05 15.14 -11.52
N ILE A 106 6.97 14.41 -10.90
CA ILE A 106 7.96 14.97 -9.98
C ILE A 106 8.81 16.03 -10.66
N HIS A 107 9.05 17.15 -9.98
CA HIS A 107 9.97 18.19 -10.47
C HIS A 107 11.39 17.63 -10.59
N ALA A 108 12.11 17.96 -11.68
CA ALA A 108 13.45 17.43 -11.97
C ALA A 108 14.45 17.65 -10.84
N ASP A 109 14.43 18.82 -10.17
CA ASP A 109 15.33 19.12 -9.05
C ASP A 109 15.05 18.20 -7.85
N HIS A 110 13.78 17.94 -7.55
CA HIS A 110 13.42 17.03 -6.46
C HIS A 110 13.81 15.58 -6.78
N PHE A 111 13.57 15.15 -8.02
CA PHE A 111 14.05 13.85 -8.49
C PHE A 111 15.56 13.73 -8.37
N ALA A 112 16.32 14.75 -8.79
CA ALA A 112 17.78 14.73 -8.71
C ALA A 112 18.30 14.60 -7.27
N VAL A 113 17.67 15.29 -6.32
CA VAL A 113 18.01 15.20 -4.88
C VAL A 113 17.69 13.80 -4.35
N GLN A 114 16.47 13.32 -4.52
CA GLN A 114 16.05 12.02 -4.02
C GLN A 114 16.85 10.88 -4.66
N ASN A 115 17.09 10.94 -5.99
CA ASN A 115 17.84 9.91 -6.68
C ASN A 115 19.32 9.88 -6.28
N ARG A 116 19.92 11.00 -5.86
CA ARG A 116 21.30 11.01 -5.34
C ARG A 116 21.45 10.11 -4.11
N GLU A 117 20.46 10.09 -3.26
CA GLU A 117 20.46 9.28 -2.03
C GLU A 117 20.03 7.83 -2.29
N ILE A 118 19.02 7.65 -3.16
CA ILE A 118 18.39 6.35 -3.42
C ILE A 118 19.10 5.56 -4.54
N GLY A 119 19.55 6.23 -5.60
CA GLY A 119 20.36 5.65 -6.67
C GLY A 119 19.59 4.78 -7.67
N PHE A 120 18.30 5.03 -7.89
CA PHE A 120 17.48 4.20 -8.80
C PHE A 120 17.62 4.57 -10.28
N ALA A 121 18.05 5.79 -10.62
CA ALA A 121 18.26 6.17 -12.03
C ALA A 121 19.26 5.26 -12.75
N SER A 122 20.18 4.61 -12.04
CA SER A 122 21.13 3.64 -12.64
C SER A 122 20.47 2.37 -13.18
N PHE A 123 19.21 2.10 -12.83
CA PHE A 123 18.42 1.00 -13.37
C PHE A 123 17.60 1.40 -14.60
N LEU A 124 17.37 2.69 -14.77
CA LEU A 124 16.46 3.24 -15.79
C LEU A 124 17.22 3.56 -17.07
N GLU A 125 16.66 3.20 -18.21
CA GLU A 125 17.18 3.59 -19.51
C GLU A 125 17.01 5.10 -19.71
N LYS A 126 15.85 5.64 -19.31
CA LYS A 126 15.57 7.07 -19.32
C LYS A 126 14.51 7.47 -18.29
N PRO A 127 14.74 8.47 -17.45
CA PRO A 127 13.72 9.14 -16.66
C PRO A 127 13.08 10.27 -17.47
N TYR A 128 11.74 10.37 -17.35
CA TYR A 128 10.93 11.51 -17.80
C TYR A 128 10.29 12.14 -16.58
N THR A 129 10.74 13.32 -16.22
CA THR A 129 10.29 14.13 -15.07
C THR A 129 9.65 15.42 -15.54
N ASP A 130 9.05 16.22 -14.67
CA ASP A 130 8.31 17.44 -15.01
C ASP A 130 7.16 17.22 -16.02
N VAL A 131 6.57 16.03 -16.03
CA VAL A 131 5.51 15.70 -16.96
C VAL A 131 4.15 16.02 -16.36
N TRP A 132 3.50 17.06 -16.83
CA TRP A 132 2.19 17.52 -16.34
C TRP A 132 1.06 16.53 -16.62
N ASP A 133 0.99 16.02 -17.84
CA ASP A 133 0.05 14.98 -18.24
C ASP A 133 0.80 13.78 -18.85
N LYS A 134 0.85 12.70 -18.08
CA LYS A 134 1.52 11.46 -18.50
C LYS A 134 0.87 10.84 -19.75
N ARG A 135 -0.43 11.10 -19.99
CA ARG A 135 -1.18 10.55 -21.13
C ARG A 135 -0.69 11.12 -22.46
N GLU A 136 -0.26 12.35 -22.48
CA GLU A 136 0.35 12.95 -23.71
C GLU A 136 1.74 12.36 -23.94
N LYS A 137 2.52 12.18 -22.87
CA LYS A 137 3.92 11.74 -22.95
C LYS A 137 4.08 10.25 -23.27
N ILE A 138 3.11 9.41 -22.93
CA ILE A 138 3.23 7.96 -23.11
C ILE A 138 3.45 7.56 -24.55
N HIS A 139 2.76 8.18 -25.51
CA HIS A 139 2.91 7.87 -26.93
C HIS A 139 4.28 8.25 -27.51
N GLU A 140 4.87 9.33 -27.01
CA GLU A 140 6.23 9.73 -27.35
C GLU A 140 7.22 8.66 -26.87
N ILE A 141 7.10 8.21 -25.61
CA ILE A 141 7.97 7.18 -25.04
C ILE A 141 7.88 5.87 -25.82
N LEU A 142 6.67 5.41 -26.13
CA LEU A 142 6.45 4.18 -26.88
C LEU A 142 7.09 4.25 -28.27
N ARG A 143 6.91 5.36 -28.97
CA ARG A 143 7.48 5.59 -30.31
C ARG A 143 9.00 5.72 -30.27
N ASP A 144 9.54 6.61 -29.42
CA ASP A 144 10.96 6.98 -29.42
C ASP A 144 11.86 5.81 -29.00
N HIS A 145 11.33 4.90 -28.17
CA HIS A 145 12.03 3.70 -27.71
C HIS A 145 11.60 2.42 -28.42
N ASN A 146 10.71 2.53 -29.42
CA ASN A 146 10.16 1.40 -30.18
C ASN A 146 9.59 0.31 -29.25
N LEU A 147 8.78 0.72 -28.24
CA LEU A 147 8.17 -0.18 -27.29
C LEU A 147 6.85 -0.72 -27.86
N LYS A 148 6.68 -2.04 -27.85
CA LYS A 148 5.41 -2.66 -28.25
C LYS A 148 4.44 -2.59 -27.08
N ALA A 149 3.21 -2.19 -27.37
CA ALA A 149 2.18 -2.00 -26.35
C ALA A 149 1.88 -3.28 -25.56
N ASP A 150 1.75 -4.41 -26.22
CA ASP A 150 1.48 -5.73 -25.64
C ASP A 150 2.67 -6.35 -24.85
N GLU A 151 3.86 -5.73 -24.95
CA GLU A 151 5.06 -6.11 -24.20
C GLU A 151 5.43 -5.08 -23.11
N THR A 152 4.61 -4.02 -22.94
CA THR A 152 4.90 -2.90 -22.05
C THR A 152 3.91 -2.83 -20.90
N LEU A 153 4.45 -2.64 -19.68
CA LEU A 153 3.69 -2.52 -18.44
C LEU A 153 3.96 -1.16 -17.79
N PHE A 154 2.91 -0.43 -17.46
CA PHE A 154 2.99 0.74 -16.58
C PHE A 154 2.70 0.32 -15.14
N ILE A 155 3.54 0.74 -14.20
CA ILE A 155 3.36 0.50 -12.77
C ILE A 155 3.23 1.83 -12.06
N GLY A 156 2.11 2.03 -11.36
CA GLY A 156 1.85 3.23 -10.60
C GLY A 156 0.88 3.00 -9.43
N ASP A 157 0.70 4.02 -8.61
CA ASP A 157 -0.12 3.97 -7.39
C ASP A 157 -1.36 4.88 -7.47
N MET A 158 -1.57 5.53 -8.60
CA MET A 158 -2.69 6.44 -8.82
C MET A 158 -3.56 6.03 -10.00
N GLU A 159 -4.85 6.42 -9.96
CA GLU A 159 -5.77 6.29 -11.09
C GLU A 159 -5.24 6.98 -12.35
N HIS A 160 -4.46 8.06 -12.21
CA HIS A 160 -3.81 8.76 -13.30
C HIS A 160 -2.80 7.87 -14.06
N ASP A 161 -2.09 7.00 -13.36
CA ASP A 161 -1.13 6.05 -13.95
C ASP A 161 -1.86 4.99 -14.77
N ILE A 162 -2.96 4.49 -14.22
CA ILE A 162 -3.80 3.50 -14.90
C ILE A 162 -4.43 4.12 -16.15
N ALA A 163 -4.97 5.33 -16.05
CA ALA A 163 -5.49 6.06 -17.20
C ALA A 163 -4.41 6.33 -18.27
N THR A 164 -3.15 6.58 -17.84
CA THR A 164 -2.00 6.73 -18.75
C THR A 164 -1.70 5.44 -19.50
N ALA A 165 -1.68 4.31 -18.79
CA ALA A 165 -1.47 3.00 -19.42
C ALA A 165 -2.57 2.68 -20.44
N GLN A 166 -3.83 2.87 -20.06
CA GLN A 166 -4.99 2.68 -20.94
C GLN A 166 -4.92 3.58 -22.19
N HIS A 167 -4.54 4.85 -22.01
CA HIS A 167 -4.37 5.78 -23.12
C HIS A 167 -3.25 5.34 -24.07
N GLY A 168 -2.16 4.80 -23.54
CA GLY A 168 -1.06 4.23 -24.34
C GLY A 168 -1.37 2.84 -24.93
N GLY A 169 -2.50 2.24 -24.60
CA GLY A 169 -2.86 0.87 -25.01
C GLY A 169 -1.91 -0.20 -24.45
N ILE A 170 -1.24 0.08 -23.33
CA ILE A 170 -0.28 -0.80 -22.67
C ILE A 170 -0.90 -1.41 -21.41
N HIS A 171 -0.25 -2.45 -20.88
CA HIS A 171 -0.68 -3.07 -19.63
C HIS A 171 -0.49 -2.13 -18.43
N SER A 172 -1.35 -2.30 -17.42
CA SER A 172 -1.35 -1.51 -16.18
C SER A 172 -1.27 -2.38 -14.93
N CYS A 173 -0.43 -1.97 -13.97
CA CYS A 173 -0.38 -2.56 -12.65
C CYS A 173 -0.45 -1.48 -11.58
N ALA A 174 -1.49 -1.54 -10.75
CA ALA A 174 -1.62 -0.67 -9.60
C ALA A 174 -0.91 -1.26 -8.37
N VAL A 175 -0.13 -0.44 -7.65
CA VAL A 175 0.46 -0.79 -6.35
C VAL A 175 -0.26 -0.04 -5.22
N LEU A 176 -0.44 -0.69 -4.06
CA LEU A 176 -1.14 -0.09 -2.92
C LEU A 176 -0.25 0.73 -1.98
N THR A 177 0.98 0.98 -2.40
CA THR A 177 2.00 1.64 -1.58
C THR A 177 1.89 3.17 -1.52
N GLY A 178 1.11 3.78 -2.44
CA GLY A 178 1.13 5.23 -2.64
C GLY A 178 -0.15 5.98 -2.25
N TYR A 179 -0.56 6.90 -3.09
CA TYR A 179 -1.53 7.96 -2.82
C TYR A 179 -2.97 7.49 -2.88
N ASN A 180 -3.37 6.75 -3.91
CA ASN A 180 -4.76 6.36 -4.05
C ASN A 180 -5.16 5.20 -3.13
N THR A 181 -6.43 5.18 -2.78
CA THR A 181 -7.04 4.09 -2.04
C THR A 181 -7.32 2.90 -2.95
N LEU A 182 -7.48 1.70 -2.37
CA LEU A 182 -7.87 0.52 -3.14
C LEU A 182 -9.17 0.72 -3.92
N GLU A 183 -10.13 1.49 -3.37
CA GLU A 183 -11.41 1.76 -4.02
C GLU A 183 -11.23 2.59 -5.29
N GLN A 184 -10.42 3.66 -5.22
CA GLN A 184 -10.07 4.49 -6.38
C GLN A 184 -9.34 3.67 -7.46
N LEU A 185 -8.32 2.89 -7.06
CA LEU A 185 -7.58 2.06 -8.01
C LEU A 185 -8.45 1.00 -8.69
N ARG A 186 -9.40 0.39 -7.96
CA ARG A 186 -10.37 -0.53 -8.55
C ARG A 186 -11.31 0.15 -9.53
N ALA A 187 -11.74 1.37 -9.22
CA ALA A 187 -12.60 2.16 -10.12
C ALA A 187 -11.89 2.49 -11.45
N ALA A 188 -10.57 2.66 -11.41
CA ALA A 188 -9.73 2.87 -12.60
C ALA A 188 -9.53 1.61 -13.47
N GLN A 189 -9.90 0.43 -12.98
CA GLN A 189 -9.85 -0.86 -13.70
C GLN A 189 -8.46 -1.23 -14.25
N PRO A 190 -7.41 -1.32 -13.45
CA PRO A 190 -6.12 -1.81 -13.91
C PRO A 190 -6.17 -3.29 -14.26
N ASP A 191 -5.24 -3.76 -15.10
CA ASP A 191 -5.11 -5.20 -15.44
C ASP A 191 -4.69 -6.02 -14.21
N LEU A 192 -3.94 -5.41 -13.28
CA LEU A 192 -3.48 -6.06 -12.06
C LEU A 192 -3.44 -5.06 -10.91
N ILE A 193 -3.82 -5.52 -9.71
CA ILE A 193 -3.57 -4.80 -8.44
C ILE A 193 -2.71 -5.68 -7.56
N VAL A 194 -1.61 -5.13 -7.07
CA VAL A 194 -0.70 -5.81 -6.13
C VAL A 194 -0.48 -4.96 -4.88
N GLU A 195 -0.15 -5.62 -3.79
CA GLU A 195 0.14 -4.91 -2.54
C GLU A 195 1.40 -4.04 -2.67
N HIS A 196 2.47 -4.59 -3.26
CA HIS A 196 3.77 -3.95 -3.45
C HIS A 196 4.58 -4.65 -4.55
N LEU A 197 5.72 -4.08 -4.95
CA LEU A 197 6.56 -4.63 -6.02
C LEU A 197 7.09 -6.06 -5.76
N GLY A 198 7.26 -6.45 -4.50
CA GLY A 198 7.61 -7.83 -4.14
C GLY A 198 6.52 -8.85 -4.49
N GLU A 199 5.25 -8.46 -4.44
CA GLU A 199 4.16 -9.30 -4.94
C GLU A 199 4.17 -9.38 -6.47
N LEU A 200 4.35 -8.24 -7.15
CA LEU A 200 4.46 -8.23 -8.61
C LEU A 200 5.60 -9.12 -9.10
N LYS A 201 6.76 -9.09 -8.42
CA LYS A 201 7.88 -10.01 -8.71
C LYS A 201 7.44 -11.47 -8.68
N ARG A 202 6.67 -11.88 -7.65
CA ARG A 202 6.15 -13.26 -7.54
C ARG A 202 5.18 -13.61 -8.67
N VAL A 203 4.30 -12.68 -9.04
CA VAL A 203 3.37 -12.85 -10.17
C VAL A 203 4.12 -13.04 -11.47
N LEU A 204 5.07 -12.16 -11.79
CA LEU A 204 5.86 -12.24 -13.02
C LEU A 204 6.72 -13.50 -13.09
N LEU A 205 7.29 -13.94 -11.97
CA LEU A 205 8.03 -15.20 -11.89
C LEU A 205 7.11 -16.41 -12.15
N LYS A 206 5.98 -16.49 -11.46
CA LYS A 206 5.01 -17.60 -11.58
C LYS A 206 4.47 -17.70 -13.00
N ASN A 207 4.24 -16.56 -13.65
CA ASN A 207 3.57 -16.48 -14.95
C ASN A 207 4.54 -16.21 -16.12
N HIS A 208 5.84 -16.51 -15.97
CA HIS A 208 6.83 -16.32 -17.02
C HIS A 208 6.78 -14.92 -17.69
N PHE A 209 6.70 -13.86 -16.87
CA PHE A 209 6.55 -12.47 -17.31
C PHE A 209 5.25 -12.14 -18.05
N HIS A 210 4.18 -12.91 -17.81
CA HIS A 210 2.81 -12.54 -18.15
C HIS A 210 2.07 -12.06 -16.91
N LEU A 211 1.12 -11.14 -17.06
CA LEU A 211 0.29 -10.66 -15.94
C LEU A 211 -0.72 -11.72 -15.49
N GLN A 212 -1.18 -12.55 -16.45
CA GLN A 212 -2.07 -13.67 -16.20
C GLN A 212 -1.38 -14.99 -16.58
N PRO A 213 -1.80 -16.12 -16.02
CA PRO A 213 -1.31 -17.43 -16.45
C PRO A 213 -1.48 -17.62 -17.97
N VAL A 214 -0.46 -18.13 -18.64
CA VAL A 214 -0.48 -18.42 -20.09
C VAL A 214 -1.47 -19.54 -20.44
N GLU A 215 -1.67 -20.47 -19.49
CA GLU A 215 -2.71 -21.50 -19.57
C GLU A 215 -3.71 -21.28 -18.42
N PRO A 216 -5.03 -21.48 -18.67
CA PRO A 216 -5.99 -21.47 -17.60
C PRO A 216 -5.69 -22.65 -16.67
N VAL A 217 -4.95 -22.37 -15.60
CA VAL A 217 -4.82 -23.30 -14.49
C VAL A 217 -6.23 -23.42 -13.93
N ALA A 218 -6.86 -24.58 -14.04
CA ALA A 218 -8.05 -24.89 -13.26
C ALA A 218 -7.64 -24.65 -11.79
N SER A 219 -8.06 -23.53 -11.23
CA SER A 219 -7.60 -23.09 -9.93
C SER A 219 -8.37 -23.83 -8.84
N GLU A 220 -8.01 -25.08 -8.64
CA GLU A 220 -8.23 -25.76 -7.36
C GLU A 220 -7.13 -25.31 -6.36
N GLU A 221 -6.82 -24.02 -6.30
CA GLU A 221 -5.93 -23.53 -5.24
C GLU A 221 -6.67 -23.72 -3.90
N PRO A 222 -6.10 -24.48 -2.96
CA PRO A 222 -6.75 -24.69 -1.67
C PRO A 222 -6.89 -23.36 -0.93
N PRO A 223 -7.90 -23.23 -0.03
CA PRO A 223 -8.04 -22.05 0.82
C PRO A 223 -6.74 -21.72 1.56
N LEU A 224 -6.46 -20.45 1.67
CA LEU A 224 -5.28 -19.96 2.39
C LEU A 224 -5.54 -20.00 3.90
N ALA A 225 -4.88 -20.91 4.62
CA ALA A 225 -4.92 -20.94 6.07
C ALA A 225 -4.11 -19.76 6.65
N THR A 226 -4.75 -18.96 7.49
CA THR A 226 -4.12 -17.80 8.14
C THR A 226 -4.40 -17.77 9.64
N VAL A 227 -3.56 -17.07 10.36
CA VAL A 227 -3.69 -16.82 11.79
C VAL A 227 -3.78 -15.31 12.06
N GLY A 228 -4.53 -14.91 13.08
CA GLY A 228 -4.58 -13.54 13.55
C GLY A 228 -5.01 -13.46 15.02
N ALA A 229 -4.60 -12.41 15.73
CA ALA A 229 -4.96 -12.29 17.13
C ALA A 229 -5.29 -10.86 17.57
N LEU A 230 -6.26 -10.77 18.51
CA LEU A 230 -6.40 -9.62 19.38
C LEU A 230 -5.30 -9.68 20.45
N ILE A 231 -4.32 -8.79 20.38
CA ILE A 231 -3.24 -8.69 21.38
C ILE A 231 -3.67 -7.72 22.46
N PHE A 232 -3.71 -8.19 23.72
CA PHE A 232 -4.01 -7.34 24.88
C PHE A 232 -2.73 -6.87 25.57
N ASN A 233 -2.67 -5.58 25.93
CA ASN A 233 -1.63 -5.04 26.81
C ASN A 233 -1.97 -5.25 28.30
N ALA A 234 -1.13 -4.75 29.21
CA ALA A 234 -1.36 -4.84 30.66
C ALA A 234 -2.61 -4.07 31.12
N GLN A 235 -3.02 -3.02 30.41
CA GLN A 235 -4.21 -2.22 30.68
C GLN A 235 -5.49 -2.84 30.13
N GLN A 236 -5.41 -4.02 29.49
CA GLN A 236 -6.50 -4.71 28.79
C GLN A 236 -7.00 -3.99 27.54
N ASP A 237 -6.21 -3.07 26.97
CA ASP A 237 -6.46 -2.52 25.65
C ASP A 237 -6.00 -3.50 24.58
N VAL A 238 -6.67 -3.48 23.43
CA VAL A 238 -6.30 -4.30 22.27
C VAL A 238 -5.53 -3.48 21.25
N LEU A 239 -4.55 -4.12 20.62
CA LEU A 239 -3.84 -3.56 19.48
C LEU A 239 -4.70 -3.68 18.22
N MET A 240 -4.99 -2.55 17.62
CA MET A 240 -5.59 -2.46 16.29
C MET A 240 -4.56 -1.95 15.31
N ILE A 241 -4.50 -2.54 14.12
CA ILE A 241 -3.63 -2.09 13.03
C ILE A 241 -4.46 -1.75 11.79
N ARG A 242 -3.91 -0.92 10.93
CA ARG A 242 -4.57 -0.50 9.71
C ARG A 242 -3.70 -0.87 8.52
N THR A 243 -4.26 -1.66 7.60
CA THR A 243 -3.53 -2.19 6.45
C THR A 243 -4.19 -1.79 5.13
N HIS A 244 -3.38 -1.70 4.06
CA HIS A 244 -3.86 -1.41 2.72
C HIS A 244 -4.70 -2.52 2.13
N LYS A 245 -4.25 -3.77 2.33
CA LYS A 245 -4.89 -4.98 1.76
C LYS A 245 -6.35 -5.13 2.14
N TRP A 246 -6.81 -4.51 3.21
CA TRP A 246 -8.19 -4.53 3.69
C TRP A 246 -8.92 -3.19 3.49
N SER A 247 -8.71 -2.54 2.33
CA SER A 247 -9.38 -1.27 1.99
C SER A 247 -9.17 -0.16 3.02
N GLY A 248 -7.99 -0.13 3.64
CA GLY A 248 -7.67 0.86 4.68
C GLY A 248 -8.49 0.72 5.96
N LYS A 249 -9.18 -0.39 6.17
CA LYS A 249 -9.94 -0.67 7.39
C LYS A 249 -9.04 -1.13 8.51
N TRP A 250 -9.51 -0.94 9.74
CA TRP A 250 -8.86 -1.45 10.93
C TRP A 250 -9.04 -2.96 11.04
N GLY A 251 -7.98 -3.63 11.44
CA GLY A 251 -7.92 -5.08 11.62
C GLY A 251 -7.01 -5.47 12.78
N ILE A 252 -6.68 -6.74 12.81
CA ILE A 252 -5.75 -7.36 13.76
C ILE A 252 -4.49 -7.81 13.02
N PRO A 253 -3.33 -7.85 13.66
CA PRO A 253 -2.12 -8.43 13.08
C PRO A 253 -2.26 -9.94 12.89
N GLY A 254 -1.59 -10.45 11.83
CA GLY A 254 -1.60 -11.87 11.48
C GLY A 254 -1.35 -12.11 10.00
N GLY A 255 -1.07 -13.36 9.65
CA GLY A 255 -0.71 -13.72 8.29
C GLY A 255 -0.84 -15.19 7.97
N LYS A 256 -0.16 -15.66 6.92
CA LYS A 256 -0.30 -17.01 6.37
C LYS A 256 0.47 -18.05 7.19
N ILE A 257 -0.14 -19.21 7.37
CA ILE A 257 0.57 -20.39 7.87
C ILE A 257 1.44 -20.95 6.76
N LYS A 258 2.75 -21.11 7.00
CA LYS A 258 3.66 -21.75 6.05
C LYS A 258 3.49 -23.26 6.06
N ARG A 259 3.79 -23.92 4.94
CA ARG A 259 3.73 -25.40 4.88
C ARG A 259 4.64 -26.01 5.94
N GLY A 260 4.11 -26.92 6.76
CA GLY A 260 4.83 -27.58 7.85
C GLY A 260 4.92 -26.78 9.14
N GLU A 261 4.32 -25.58 9.20
CA GLU A 261 4.29 -24.72 10.37
C GLU A 261 3.02 -24.96 11.20
N LYS A 262 3.16 -25.04 12.53
CA LYS A 262 2.02 -25.08 13.43
C LYS A 262 1.36 -23.70 13.54
N SER A 263 0.04 -23.64 13.69
CA SER A 263 -0.71 -22.38 13.76
C SER A 263 -0.23 -21.41 14.83
N GLU A 264 0.10 -21.89 16.06
CA GLU A 264 0.65 -21.01 17.10
C GLU A 264 2.06 -20.52 16.78
N THR A 265 2.88 -21.32 16.09
CA THR A 265 4.21 -20.90 15.64
C THR A 265 4.08 -19.80 14.58
N ALA A 266 3.20 -20.00 13.60
CA ALA A 266 2.87 -19.00 12.59
C ALA A 266 2.37 -17.71 13.24
N LEU A 267 1.46 -17.82 14.21
CA LEU A 267 0.93 -16.66 14.91
C LEU A 267 2.05 -15.85 15.59
N ARG A 268 2.93 -16.51 16.38
CA ARG A 268 4.04 -15.82 17.04
C ARG A 268 4.98 -15.14 16.05
N ARG A 269 5.29 -15.79 14.94
CA ARG A 269 6.13 -15.26 13.88
C ARG A 269 5.49 -14.04 13.22
N GLU A 270 4.25 -14.14 12.77
CA GLU A 270 3.52 -13.04 12.10
C GLU A 270 3.37 -11.82 13.03
N LEU A 271 2.95 -12.05 14.29
CA LEU A 271 2.81 -10.95 15.26
C LEU A 271 4.17 -10.27 15.53
N LYS A 272 5.26 -11.05 15.57
CA LYS A 272 6.61 -10.50 15.74
C LYS A 272 7.06 -9.72 14.51
N GLU A 273 6.81 -10.24 13.31
CA GLU A 273 7.17 -9.62 12.02
C GLU A 273 6.39 -8.33 11.80
N GLU A 274 5.06 -8.32 12.06
CA GLU A 274 4.20 -7.16 11.78
C GLU A 274 4.21 -6.08 12.88
N THR A 275 4.48 -6.43 14.13
CA THR A 275 4.32 -5.50 15.27
C THR A 275 5.54 -5.38 16.17
N GLY A 276 6.56 -6.21 15.96
CA GLY A 276 7.72 -6.29 16.87
C GLY A 276 7.42 -6.97 18.21
N LEU A 277 6.18 -7.39 18.48
CA LEU A 277 5.75 -7.88 19.80
C LEU A 277 6.00 -9.38 20.00
N ASN A 278 6.46 -9.74 21.21
CA ASN A 278 6.39 -11.10 21.70
C ASN A 278 5.10 -11.28 22.50
N VAL A 279 4.43 -12.42 22.32
CA VAL A 279 3.13 -12.71 22.92
C VAL A 279 3.12 -13.99 23.76
N THR A 280 2.21 -14.02 24.73
CA THR A 280 1.95 -15.15 25.63
C THR A 280 0.45 -15.33 25.83
N ALA A 281 0.04 -16.35 26.59
CA ALA A 281 -1.36 -16.65 26.86
C ALA A 281 -2.23 -16.66 25.58
N ILE A 282 -1.79 -17.45 24.60
CA ILE A 282 -2.49 -17.62 23.34
C ILE A 282 -3.71 -18.51 23.58
N GLU A 283 -4.90 -18.00 23.28
CA GLU A 283 -6.16 -18.74 23.40
C GLU A 283 -6.88 -18.70 22.05
N PHE A 284 -7.27 -19.85 21.55
CA PHE A 284 -8.09 -19.97 20.33
C PHE A 284 -9.51 -19.43 20.59
N VAL A 285 -10.06 -18.69 19.63
CA VAL A 285 -11.41 -18.11 19.76
C VAL A 285 -12.38 -18.76 18.77
N LEU A 286 -12.07 -18.70 17.49
CA LEU A 286 -12.95 -19.23 16.42
C LEU A 286 -12.20 -19.38 15.08
N VAL A 287 -12.79 -20.16 14.18
CA VAL A 287 -12.45 -20.19 12.76
C VAL A 287 -13.49 -19.37 11.97
N GLN A 288 -13.07 -18.72 10.92
CA GLN A 288 -13.94 -18.03 9.97
C GLN A 288 -13.53 -18.37 8.55
N ASP A 289 -14.51 -18.60 7.67
CA ASP A 289 -14.31 -18.55 6.24
C ASP A 289 -14.47 -17.12 5.75
N CYS A 290 -13.53 -16.68 4.93
CA CYS A 290 -13.57 -15.38 4.26
C CYS A 290 -13.36 -15.62 2.77
N ILE A 291 -14.47 -15.74 2.02
CA ILE A 291 -14.50 -16.10 0.62
C ILE A 291 -14.76 -14.84 -0.19
N SER A 292 -13.90 -14.54 -1.16
CA SER A 292 -14.04 -13.47 -2.15
C SER A 292 -14.50 -12.13 -1.56
N SER A 293 -13.89 -11.74 -0.43
CA SER A 293 -14.25 -10.51 0.28
C SER A 293 -13.97 -9.27 -0.57
N LYS A 294 -14.99 -8.44 -0.80
CA LYS A 294 -14.82 -7.14 -1.47
C LYS A 294 -13.94 -6.15 -0.69
N GLU A 295 -13.70 -6.40 0.59
CA GLU A 295 -12.84 -5.58 1.44
C GLU A 295 -11.36 -5.92 1.26
N PHE A 296 -11.03 -7.12 0.76
CA PHE A 296 -9.66 -7.53 0.47
C PHE A 296 -9.27 -7.15 -0.95
N TYR A 297 -8.00 -6.77 -1.20
CA TYR A 297 -7.56 -6.16 -2.46
C TYR A 297 -7.63 -7.08 -3.69
N ARG A 298 -7.68 -8.40 -3.50
CA ARG A 298 -7.82 -9.40 -4.57
C ARG A 298 -8.82 -10.48 -4.21
N ASP A 299 -9.21 -11.29 -5.19
CA ASP A 299 -9.99 -12.50 -4.92
C ASP A 299 -9.15 -13.50 -4.12
N ALA A 300 -9.72 -14.01 -3.03
CA ALA A 300 -9.06 -14.97 -2.17
C ALA A 300 -10.07 -15.70 -1.28
N HIS A 301 -9.79 -16.98 -1.02
CA HIS A 301 -10.49 -17.76 -0.01
C HIS A 301 -9.56 -17.98 1.18
N PHE A 302 -9.90 -17.41 2.33
CA PHE A 302 -9.16 -17.58 3.59
C PHE A 302 -9.93 -18.47 4.57
N VAL A 303 -9.19 -19.35 5.23
CA VAL A 303 -9.60 -19.98 6.50
C VAL A 303 -8.84 -19.28 7.62
N LEU A 304 -9.53 -18.43 8.39
CA LEU A 304 -8.96 -17.55 9.39
C LEU A 304 -9.03 -18.21 10.78
N LEU A 305 -7.90 -18.63 11.33
CA LEU A 305 -7.80 -19.11 12.72
C LEU A 305 -7.54 -17.89 13.63
N ASN A 306 -8.51 -17.56 14.45
CA ASN A 306 -8.50 -16.35 15.26
C ASN A 306 -8.24 -16.65 16.73
N TYR A 307 -7.34 -15.86 17.31
CA TYR A 307 -6.86 -16.03 18.68
C TYR A 307 -7.01 -14.74 19.49
N THR A 308 -6.91 -14.87 20.80
CA THR A 308 -6.51 -13.79 21.70
C THR A 308 -5.15 -14.12 22.30
N CYS A 309 -4.37 -13.10 22.64
CA CYS A 309 -3.09 -13.26 23.34
C CYS A 309 -2.74 -12.00 24.14
N ARG A 310 -1.65 -12.06 24.91
CA ARG A 310 -1.15 -10.95 25.70
C ARG A 310 0.26 -10.57 25.26
N ALA A 311 0.55 -9.27 25.18
CA ALA A 311 1.92 -8.79 25.03
C ALA A 311 2.74 -9.19 26.28
N VAL A 312 3.98 -9.67 26.05
CA VAL A 312 4.88 -10.06 27.16
C VAL A 312 5.34 -8.83 27.94
N ALA A 313 5.67 -7.75 27.24
CA ALA A 313 6.13 -6.51 27.88
C ALA A 313 4.96 -5.76 28.55
N LYS A 314 5.19 -5.22 29.75
CA LYS A 314 4.19 -4.39 30.45
C LYS A 314 3.86 -3.10 29.68
N GLN A 315 4.86 -2.50 29.02
CA GLN A 315 4.74 -1.35 28.13
C GLN A 315 5.24 -1.76 26.73
N PRO A 316 4.40 -2.38 25.91
CA PRO A 316 4.81 -2.91 24.62
C PRO A 316 5.09 -1.77 23.62
N ARG A 317 6.32 -1.75 23.08
CA ARG A 317 6.68 -0.87 21.98
C ARG A 317 6.31 -1.55 20.68
N VAL A 318 5.34 -1.00 19.97
CA VAL A 318 4.94 -1.47 18.63
C VAL A 318 5.89 -0.89 17.61
N VAL A 319 6.40 -1.76 16.73
CA VAL A 319 7.19 -1.39 15.55
C VAL A 319 6.54 -2.08 14.38
N LEU A 320 5.80 -1.31 13.59
CA LEU A 320 5.12 -1.84 12.40
C LEU A 320 6.12 -2.10 11.29
N ASN A 321 5.85 -3.13 10.49
CA ASN A 321 6.50 -3.34 9.20
C ASN A 321 5.74 -2.59 8.09
N GLU A 322 6.12 -2.81 6.82
CA GLU A 322 5.52 -2.18 5.64
C GLU A 322 4.06 -2.56 5.37
N GLU A 323 3.55 -3.62 5.99
CA GLU A 323 2.18 -4.10 5.77
C GLU A 323 1.12 -3.28 6.51
N ALA A 324 1.52 -2.62 7.60
CA ALA A 324 0.63 -1.80 8.41
C ALA A 324 1.13 -0.35 8.51
N ARG A 325 0.23 0.60 8.35
CA ARG A 325 0.56 2.05 8.34
C ARG A 325 0.36 2.71 9.69
N GLU A 326 -0.53 2.17 10.50
CA GLU A 326 -1.03 2.85 11.69
C GLU A 326 -1.44 1.81 12.73
N PHE A 327 -1.22 2.13 13.99
CA PHE A 327 -1.72 1.31 15.10
C PHE A 327 -2.32 2.15 16.21
N GLN A 328 -3.22 1.55 16.96
CA GLN A 328 -3.79 2.13 18.18
C GLN A 328 -3.99 1.06 19.24
N TRP A 329 -3.74 1.43 20.51
CA TRP A 329 -4.17 0.67 21.66
C TRP A 329 -5.49 1.23 22.17
N LEU A 330 -6.54 0.43 22.26
CA LEU A 330 -7.89 0.88 22.62
C LEU A 330 -8.59 -0.16 23.51
N PRO A 331 -9.43 0.27 24.46
CA PRO A 331 -10.38 -0.63 25.09
C PRO A 331 -11.20 -1.38 24.04
N LEU A 332 -11.44 -2.68 24.24
CA LEU A 332 -12.11 -3.54 23.25
C LEU A 332 -13.46 -2.98 22.78
N ALA A 333 -14.21 -2.33 23.69
CA ALA A 333 -15.49 -1.69 23.34
C ALA A 333 -15.34 -0.47 22.44
N GLN A 334 -14.21 0.24 22.50
CA GLN A 334 -13.89 1.36 21.60
C GLN A 334 -13.38 0.83 20.26
N ALA A 335 -12.51 -0.19 20.29
CA ALA A 335 -12.04 -0.87 19.08
C ALA A 335 -13.20 -1.35 18.21
N ARG A 336 -14.29 -1.84 18.84
CA ARG A 336 -15.52 -2.26 18.15
C ARG A 336 -16.20 -1.16 17.33
N LYS A 337 -15.97 0.11 17.65
CA LYS A 337 -16.59 1.28 16.97
C LYS A 337 -15.76 1.77 15.79
N LEU A 338 -14.54 1.27 15.59
CA LEU A 338 -13.71 1.63 14.45
C LEU A 338 -14.34 1.13 13.13
N ASN A 339 -13.89 1.69 12.02
CA ASN A 339 -14.19 1.15 10.68
C ASN A 339 -13.41 -0.15 10.47
N LEU A 340 -13.97 -1.26 10.98
CA LEU A 340 -13.33 -2.57 10.99
C LEU A 340 -13.57 -3.33 9.68
N ASN A 341 -12.62 -4.17 9.28
CA ASN A 341 -12.91 -5.23 8.33
C ASN A 341 -13.86 -6.28 8.97
N LYS A 342 -14.64 -6.95 8.12
CA LYS A 342 -15.67 -7.89 8.56
C LYS A 342 -15.14 -9.02 9.46
N PRO A 343 -14.01 -9.69 9.14
CA PRO A 343 -13.48 -10.74 10.02
C PRO A 343 -13.11 -10.25 11.41
N THR A 344 -12.45 -9.10 11.52
CA THR A 344 -12.08 -8.51 12.81
C THR A 344 -13.31 -8.14 13.64
N LYS A 345 -14.35 -7.60 12.99
CA LYS A 345 -15.62 -7.30 13.66
C LYS A 345 -16.25 -8.54 14.29
N ILE A 346 -16.30 -9.65 13.55
CA ILE A 346 -16.83 -10.95 14.05
C ILE A 346 -16.02 -11.44 15.26
N LEU A 347 -14.69 -11.36 15.18
CA LEU A 347 -13.82 -11.80 16.28
C LEU A 347 -14.04 -10.95 17.54
N ILE A 348 -14.09 -9.63 17.42
CA ILE A 348 -14.35 -8.73 18.56
C ILE A 348 -15.70 -9.04 19.20
N ASP A 349 -16.75 -9.24 18.40
CA ASP A 349 -18.09 -9.57 18.88
C ASP A 349 -18.10 -10.91 19.64
N ALA A 350 -17.37 -11.92 19.15
CA ALA A 350 -17.24 -13.20 19.83
C ALA A 350 -16.56 -13.06 21.21
N VAL A 351 -15.47 -12.29 21.28
CA VAL A 351 -14.74 -12.06 22.54
C VAL A 351 -15.58 -11.26 23.54
N LEU A 352 -16.32 -10.23 23.10
CA LEU A 352 -17.22 -9.47 23.97
C LEU A 352 -18.34 -10.35 24.54
N LYS A 353 -18.93 -11.20 23.70
CA LYS A 353 -19.96 -12.18 24.12
C LYS A 353 -19.44 -13.17 25.15
N ALA A 354 -18.22 -13.68 24.98
CA ALA A 354 -17.59 -14.58 25.93
C ALA A 354 -17.32 -13.90 27.30
N LYS A 355 -16.81 -12.64 27.28
CA LYS A 355 -16.58 -11.86 28.51
C LYS A 355 -17.88 -11.53 29.23
N SER A 356 -18.97 -11.27 28.53
CA SER A 356 -20.28 -11.00 29.19
C SER A 356 -20.89 -12.24 29.87
N LYS A 357 -20.68 -13.43 29.31
CA LYS A 357 -21.10 -14.70 29.93
C LYS A 357 -20.31 -14.98 31.22
N LYS A 358 -18.98 -14.78 31.21
CA LYS A 358 -18.12 -14.98 32.41
C LYS A 358 -18.41 -13.99 33.55
N ARG A 359 -19.06 -12.84 33.28
CA ARG A 359 -19.47 -11.87 34.33
C ARG A 359 -20.82 -12.18 34.95
N LYS A 360 -21.64 -13.04 34.31
CA LYS A 360 -22.97 -13.44 34.76
C LYS A 360 -22.96 -14.80 35.47
N ALA A 361 -21.89 -15.57 35.34
CA ALA A 361 -21.61 -16.79 36.06
C ALA A 361 -20.68 -16.50 37.27
#